data_51e0665d98b61729916aa5c2a63c8018
#
_entry.id   51e0665d98b61729916aa5c2a63c8018
#
_cell.length_a   1.000
_cell.length_b   1.000
_cell.length_c   1.000
_cell.angle_alpha   90.00
_cell.angle_beta   90.00
_cell.angle_gamma   90.00
#
_symmetry.space_group_name_H-M   'P 1'
#
loop_
_entity.id
_entity.type
_entity.pdbx_description
1 polymer ?
#
loop_
_entity_poly.entity_id
_entity_poly.type
_entity_poly.pdbx_seq_one_letter_code
_entity_poly.pdbx_strand_id
1 'polypeptide(L)'
;MRKSQKNCIDMLRFLTAVLLFSVSIAAFAQVRDFDMQTADGNAFSLDSIRTPLTLLYFQDPDCDMCHAVTDSLSRSAVVREAVANRRLTVLTVYVGDDRQLWESTLNRFPGEWTNVIDCTFSSLDKYFYSAPPTLYLSGLEKDALLSETSARNVISFLETTEN
;
A
#
# COMPACT_ATOMS: atom_id res chain seq x y z
N MET A 1 34.99 -47.64 21.15
CA MET A 1 33.77 -47.37 20.36
C MET A 1 32.85 -46.24 20.88
N ARG A 2 33.07 -45.62 22.04
CA ARG A 2 32.20 -44.60 22.66
C ARG A 2 32.49 -43.14 22.18
N LYS A 3 33.66 -42.85 21.60
CA LYS A 3 34.06 -41.50 21.14
C LYS A 3 33.47 -41.10 19.79
N SER A 4 33.20 -42.06 18.90
CA SER A 4 32.67 -41.77 17.55
C SER A 4 31.20 -41.40 17.55
N GLN A 5 30.41 -41.87 18.52
CA GLN A 5 28.98 -41.59 18.61
C GLN A 5 28.69 -40.16 19.09
N LYS A 6 29.56 -39.62 19.99
CA LYS A 6 29.39 -38.22 20.46
C LYS A 6 29.57 -37.18 19.35
N ASN A 7 30.56 -37.41 18.48
CA ASN A 7 30.85 -36.48 17.37
C ASN A 7 29.72 -36.42 16.33
N CYS A 8 29.00 -37.53 16.11
CA CYS A 8 27.88 -37.57 15.18
C CYS A 8 26.67 -36.86 15.71
N ILE A 9 26.40 -36.94 17.03
CA ILE A 9 25.27 -36.27 17.70
C ILE A 9 25.52 -34.78 17.80
N ASP A 10 26.75 -34.35 18.09
CA ASP A 10 27.11 -32.94 18.16
C ASP A 10 27.10 -32.28 16.79
N MET A 11 27.52 -32.98 15.73
CA MET A 11 27.44 -32.51 14.34
C MET A 11 25.99 -32.41 13.87
N LEU A 12 25.11 -33.34 14.28
CA LEU A 12 23.69 -33.30 13.95
C LEU A 12 22.97 -32.16 14.68
N ARG A 13 23.35 -31.89 15.93
CA ARG A 13 22.83 -30.74 16.70
C ARG A 13 23.31 -29.40 16.13
N PHE A 14 24.54 -29.32 15.64
CA PHE A 14 25.05 -28.13 14.95
C PHE A 14 24.31 -27.89 13.63
N LEU A 15 24.07 -28.95 12.84
CA LEU A 15 23.33 -28.85 11.58
C LEU A 15 21.87 -28.44 11.80
N THR A 16 21.20 -28.95 12.83
CA THR A 16 19.83 -28.53 13.16
C THR A 16 19.78 -27.11 13.70
N ALA A 17 20.77 -26.65 14.47
CA ALA A 17 20.84 -25.26 14.94
C ALA A 17 21.09 -24.26 13.81
N VAL A 18 21.93 -24.63 12.82
CA VAL A 18 22.20 -23.78 11.63
C VAL A 18 20.98 -23.73 10.70
N LEU A 19 20.23 -24.84 10.58
CA LEU A 19 18.99 -24.85 9.77
C LEU A 19 17.87 -24.01 10.40
N LEU A 20 17.80 -23.91 11.73
CA LEU A 20 16.80 -23.10 12.42
C LEU A 20 17.12 -21.60 12.41
N PHE A 21 18.36 -21.21 12.11
CA PHE A 21 18.78 -19.79 12.09
C PHE A 21 18.62 -19.12 10.71
N SER A 22 18.32 -19.88 9.65
CA SER A 22 18.23 -19.35 8.28
C SER A 22 16.83 -18.95 7.83
N VAL A 23 15.82 -19.00 8.70
CA VAL A 23 14.47 -18.52 8.39
C VAL A 23 14.17 -17.21 9.16
N SER A 24 15.07 -16.25 9.04
CA SER A 24 14.66 -14.85 9.21
C SER A 24 13.96 -14.42 7.94
N ILE A 25 12.70 -14.82 7.79
CA ILE A 25 11.81 -14.22 6.79
C ILE A 25 11.69 -12.76 7.24
N ALA A 26 12.40 -11.88 6.55
CA ALA A 26 12.12 -10.46 6.62
C ALA A 26 10.64 -10.34 6.24
N ALA A 27 9.78 -10.11 7.21
CA ALA A 27 8.39 -9.77 7.00
C ALA A 27 8.38 -8.37 6.37
N PHE A 28 8.63 -8.29 5.06
CA PHE A 28 8.40 -7.07 4.32
C PHE A 28 6.92 -6.75 4.48
N ALA A 29 6.61 -5.55 4.92
CA ALA A 29 5.25 -5.06 4.93
C ALA A 29 4.75 -5.08 3.48
N GLN A 30 3.89 -6.05 3.17
CA GLN A 30 3.28 -6.19 1.85
C GLN A 30 1.94 -5.46 1.85
N VAL A 31 1.69 -4.72 0.80
CA VAL A 31 0.36 -4.19 0.52
C VAL A 31 -0.55 -5.37 0.18
N ARG A 32 -1.62 -5.55 0.97
CA ARG A 32 -2.54 -6.69 0.88
C ARG A 32 -3.85 -6.25 0.27
N ASP A 33 -4.43 -7.12 -0.55
CA ASP A 33 -5.76 -6.91 -1.12
C ASP A 33 -6.86 -6.95 -0.04
N PHE A 34 -7.94 -6.22 -0.27
CA PHE A 34 -9.13 -6.15 0.59
C PHE A 34 -10.38 -5.91 -0.27
N ASP A 35 -11.56 -5.96 0.34
CA ASP A 35 -12.81 -5.84 -0.41
C ASP A 35 -13.06 -4.38 -0.85
N MET A 36 -12.85 -4.11 -2.13
CA MET A 36 -13.04 -2.80 -2.73
C MET A 36 -14.08 -2.83 -3.84
N GLN A 37 -14.82 -1.73 -3.97
CA GLN A 37 -15.76 -1.53 -5.07
C GLN A 37 -15.53 -0.18 -5.73
N THR A 38 -15.69 -0.14 -7.06
CA THR A 38 -15.73 1.09 -7.84
C THR A 38 -17.11 1.76 -7.73
N ALA A 39 -17.25 2.98 -8.29
CA ALA A 39 -18.52 3.70 -8.33
C ALA A 39 -19.62 2.92 -9.09
N ASP A 40 -19.25 2.13 -10.11
CA ASP A 40 -20.17 1.27 -10.85
C ASP A 40 -20.61 0.03 -10.07
N GLY A 41 -20.12 -0.16 -8.83
CA GLY A 41 -20.40 -1.33 -7.99
C GLY A 41 -19.60 -2.58 -8.33
N ASN A 42 -18.65 -2.49 -9.26
CA ASN A 42 -17.79 -3.61 -9.60
C ASN A 42 -16.73 -3.85 -8.53
N ALA A 43 -16.41 -5.12 -8.26
CA ALA A 43 -15.30 -5.47 -7.41
C ALA A 43 -13.98 -4.98 -8.04
N PHE A 44 -13.10 -4.41 -7.20
CA PHE A 44 -11.77 -3.97 -7.58
C PHE A 44 -10.72 -4.72 -6.77
N SER A 45 -9.61 -5.08 -7.40
CA SER A 45 -8.49 -5.76 -6.73
C SER A 45 -7.19 -5.02 -7.02
N LEU A 46 -6.33 -4.92 -6.01
CA LEU A 46 -4.97 -4.39 -6.15
C LEU A 46 -4.17 -5.18 -7.19
N ASP A 47 -4.48 -6.47 -7.36
CA ASP A 47 -3.84 -7.30 -8.37
C ASP A 47 -4.20 -6.92 -9.82
N SER A 48 -5.18 -6.05 -10.02
CA SER A 48 -5.49 -5.49 -11.34
C SER A 48 -4.54 -4.36 -11.75
N ILE A 49 -3.83 -3.73 -10.79
CA ILE A 49 -2.91 -2.62 -11.03
C ILE A 49 -1.61 -3.16 -11.63
N ARG A 50 -1.17 -2.53 -12.74
CA ARG A 50 0.02 -2.92 -13.51
C ARG A 50 1.13 -1.86 -13.55
N THR A 51 0.91 -0.71 -12.90
CA THR A 51 1.93 0.33 -12.81
C THR A 51 3.06 -0.07 -11.86
N PRO A 52 4.30 0.38 -12.11
CA PRO A 52 5.43 0.11 -11.22
C PRO A 52 5.20 0.55 -9.77
N LEU A 53 4.45 1.65 -9.59
CA LEU A 53 4.13 2.20 -8.28
C LEU A 53 2.62 2.29 -8.07
N THR A 54 2.18 2.04 -6.83
CA THR A 54 0.81 2.26 -6.39
C THR A 54 0.81 3.10 -5.13
N LEU A 55 0.14 4.26 -5.18
CA LEU A 55 -0.15 5.07 -4.00
C LEU A 55 -1.54 4.71 -3.48
N LEU A 56 -1.60 4.01 -2.36
CA LEU A 56 -2.83 3.71 -1.63
C LEU A 56 -3.10 4.88 -0.68
N TYR A 57 -4.20 5.58 -0.89
CA TYR A 57 -4.55 6.78 -0.15
C TYR A 57 -5.91 6.61 0.52
N PHE A 58 -5.89 6.25 1.81
CA PHE A 58 -7.06 6.20 2.66
C PHE A 58 -7.51 7.62 3.00
N GLN A 59 -8.75 7.94 2.67
CA GLN A 59 -9.33 9.27 2.81
C GLN A 59 -10.78 9.20 3.29
N ASP A 60 -11.28 10.31 3.81
CA ASP A 60 -12.66 10.48 4.19
C ASP A 60 -13.22 11.74 3.50
N PRO A 61 -14.45 11.68 2.94
CA PRO A 61 -15.08 12.83 2.28
C PRO A 61 -15.18 14.10 3.11
N ASP A 62 -15.38 13.97 4.41
CA ASP A 62 -15.57 15.10 5.34
C ASP A 62 -14.27 15.54 6.05
N CYS A 63 -13.13 15.03 5.60
CA CYS A 63 -11.83 15.28 6.22
C CYS A 63 -11.09 16.43 5.53
N ASP A 64 -10.98 17.60 6.18
CA ASP A 64 -10.24 18.76 5.67
C ASP A 64 -8.77 18.47 5.38
N MET A 65 -8.12 17.65 6.21
CA MET A 65 -6.74 17.22 5.98
C MET A 65 -6.60 16.37 4.72
N CYS A 66 -7.62 15.56 4.41
CA CYS A 66 -7.65 14.77 3.19
C CYS A 66 -7.77 15.67 1.96
N HIS A 67 -8.58 16.75 2.04
CA HIS A 67 -8.64 17.73 0.96
C HIS A 67 -7.28 18.38 0.71
N ALA A 68 -6.56 18.77 1.77
CA ALA A 68 -5.22 19.36 1.65
C ALA A 68 -4.20 18.36 1.02
N VAL A 69 -4.29 17.08 1.36
CA VAL A 69 -3.45 16.01 0.76
C VAL A 69 -3.80 15.83 -0.73
N THR A 70 -5.09 15.76 -1.07
CA THR A 70 -5.56 15.67 -2.46
C THR A 70 -5.06 16.85 -3.28
N ASP A 71 -5.17 18.06 -2.76
CA ASP A 71 -4.68 19.29 -3.40
C ASP A 71 -3.15 19.25 -3.60
N SER A 72 -2.41 18.81 -2.60
CA SER A 72 -0.96 18.71 -2.67
C SER A 72 -0.51 17.71 -3.75
N LEU A 73 -1.10 16.53 -3.78
CA LEU A 73 -0.76 15.47 -4.75
C LEU A 73 -1.20 15.85 -6.17
N SER A 74 -2.42 16.37 -6.34
CA SER A 74 -2.98 16.70 -7.67
C SER A 74 -2.28 17.88 -8.34
N ARG A 75 -1.77 18.84 -7.55
CA ARG A 75 -0.99 20.00 -8.07
C ARG A 75 0.47 19.67 -8.33
N SER A 76 1.01 18.60 -7.76
CA SER A 76 2.40 18.21 -7.97
C SER A 76 2.65 17.81 -9.42
N ALA A 77 3.62 18.44 -10.06
CA ALA A 77 4.00 18.13 -11.43
C ALA A 77 4.51 16.69 -11.57
N VAL A 78 5.39 16.25 -10.63
CA VAL A 78 5.96 14.90 -10.65
C VAL A 78 4.89 13.83 -10.47
N VAL A 79 3.88 14.04 -9.61
CA VAL A 79 2.76 13.10 -9.45
C VAL A 79 1.95 13.00 -10.73
N ARG A 80 1.56 14.14 -11.32
CA ARG A 80 0.79 14.15 -12.59
C ARG A 80 1.54 13.47 -13.71
N GLU A 81 2.83 13.74 -13.83
CA GLU A 81 3.69 13.13 -14.85
C GLU A 81 3.86 11.63 -14.62
N ALA A 82 4.05 11.18 -13.39
CA ALA A 82 4.12 9.76 -13.06
C ALA A 82 2.80 9.03 -13.39
N VAL A 83 1.64 9.65 -13.14
CA VAL A 83 0.33 9.09 -13.49
C VAL A 83 0.14 9.06 -15.01
N ALA A 84 0.40 10.18 -15.71
CA ALA A 84 0.26 10.29 -17.17
C ALA A 84 1.15 9.27 -17.90
N ASN A 85 2.35 9.03 -17.40
CA ASN A 85 3.32 8.07 -17.96
C ASN A 85 3.09 6.63 -17.48
N ARG A 86 1.97 6.34 -16.76
CA ARG A 86 1.63 5.02 -16.21
C ARG A 86 2.72 4.43 -15.32
N ARG A 87 3.48 5.27 -14.62
CA ARG A 87 4.45 4.85 -13.61
C ARG A 87 3.84 4.76 -12.22
N LEU A 88 2.78 5.52 -11.96
CA LEU A 88 2.06 5.57 -10.71
C LEU A 88 0.56 5.40 -10.93
N THR A 89 -0.07 4.52 -10.17
CA THR A 89 -1.51 4.53 -9.94
C THR A 89 -1.80 5.17 -8.58
N VAL A 90 -2.63 6.20 -8.55
CA VAL A 90 -3.19 6.73 -7.31
C VAL A 90 -4.54 6.07 -7.08
N LEU A 91 -4.66 5.30 -6.01
CA LEU A 91 -5.87 4.63 -5.59
C LEU A 91 -6.38 5.30 -4.32
N THR A 92 -7.48 6.05 -4.40
CA THR A 92 -8.13 6.61 -3.23
C THR A 92 -9.13 5.61 -2.65
N VAL A 93 -9.10 5.42 -1.35
CA VAL A 93 -9.96 4.47 -0.64
C VAL A 93 -10.76 5.20 0.41
N TYR A 94 -12.08 5.19 0.27
CA TYR A 94 -12.98 5.56 1.36
C TYR A 94 -13.36 4.28 2.13
N VAL A 95 -13.13 4.28 3.44
CA VAL A 95 -13.54 3.20 4.33
C VAL A 95 -14.78 3.63 5.07
N GLY A 96 -15.91 3.13 4.63
CA GLY A 96 -17.22 3.52 5.16
C GLY A 96 -18.36 2.94 4.36
N ASP A 97 -19.56 3.01 4.90
CA ASP A 97 -20.79 2.48 4.33
C ASP A 97 -21.69 3.54 3.65
N ASP A 98 -21.35 4.83 3.80
CA ASP A 98 -22.09 5.89 3.11
C ASP A 98 -21.62 6.09 1.67
N ARG A 99 -22.09 5.20 0.80
CA ARG A 99 -21.81 5.24 -0.63
C ARG A 99 -22.27 6.55 -1.28
N GLN A 100 -23.41 7.13 -0.87
CA GLN A 100 -23.95 8.33 -1.48
C GLN A 100 -23.04 9.54 -1.16
N LEU A 101 -22.57 9.66 0.07
CA LEU A 101 -21.59 10.67 0.46
C LEU A 101 -20.33 10.53 -0.38
N TRP A 102 -19.75 9.32 -0.46
CA TRP A 102 -18.54 9.07 -1.23
C TRP A 102 -18.71 9.43 -2.72
N GLU A 103 -19.77 8.97 -3.37
CA GLU A 103 -20.04 9.27 -4.78
C GLU A 103 -20.18 10.77 -5.05
N SER A 104 -20.77 11.54 -4.12
CA SER A 104 -20.91 12.98 -4.24
C SER A 104 -19.58 13.75 -4.28
N THR A 105 -18.50 13.12 -3.83
CA THR A 105 -17.17 13.74 -3.72
C THR A 105 -16.18 13.30 -4.81
N LEU A 106 -16.55 12.35 -5.66
CA LEU A 106 -15.65 11.81 -6.69
C LEU A 106 -15.11 12.86 -7.66
N ASN A 107 -15.86 13.92 -7.90
CA ASN A 107 -15.47 15.03 -8.77
C ASN A 107 -14.32 15.91 -8.19
N ARG A 108 -13.95 15.71 -6.93
CA ARG A 108 -12.81 16.38 -6.29
C ARG A 108 -11.46 15.77 -6.68
N PHE A 109 -11.48 14.53 -7.20
CA PHE A 109 -10.25 13.83 -7.60
C PHE A 109 -9.97 14.01 -9.08
N PRO A 110 -8.68 14.06 -9.50
CA PRO A 110 -8.32 13.95 -10.90
C PRO A 110 -8.95 12.72 -11.57
N GLY A 111 -9.42 12.86 -12.81
CA GLY A 111 -10.11 11.79 -13.52
C GLY A 111 -9.24 10.56 -13.80
N GLU A 112 -7.92 10.72 -13.73
CA GLU A 112 -6.95 9.64 -13.92
C GLU A 112 -6.71 8.81 -12.65
N TRP A 113 -7.23 9.27 -11.50
CA TRP A 113 -7.12 8.52 -10.25
C TRP A 113 -8.22 7.46 -10.17
N THR A 114 -7.89 6.34 -9.57
CA THR A 114 -8.86 5.28 -9.28
C THR A 114 -9.47 5.53 -7.90
N ASN A 115 -10.81 5.55 -7.83
CA ASN A 115 -11.52 5.79 -6.58
C ASN A 115 -12.33 4.54 -6.22
N VAL A 116 -12.17 4.05 -5.00
CA VAL A 116 -12.86 2.86 -4.48
C VAL A 116 -13.42 3.10 -3.09
N ILE A 117 -14.41 2.29 -2.73
CA ILE A 117 -15.00 2.23 -1.39
C ILE A 117 -14.76 0.84 -0.79
N ASP A 118 -14.37 0.79 0.49
CA ASP A 118 -14.38 -0.41 1.34
C ASP A 118 -15.57 -0.31 2.31
N CYS A 119 -16.72 -0.79 1.88
CA CYS A 119 -17.94 -0.81 2.69
C CYS A 119 -18.00 -1.97 3.67
N THR A 120 -17.04 -2.89 3.62
CA THR A 120 -16.92 -4.04 4.54
C THR A 120 -15.94 -3.77 5.68
N PHE A 121 -15.22 -2.66 5.63
CA PHE A 121 -14.15 -2.31 6.56
C PHE A 121 -13.00 -3.34 6.58
N SER A 122 -12.86 -4.12 5.52
CA SER A 122 -11.88 -5.20 5.42
C SER A 122 -10.42 -4.70 5.37
N SER A 123 -10.23 -3.44 4.98
CA SER A 123 -8.91 -2.80 5.01
C SER A 123 -8.36 -2.60 6.42
N LEU A 124 -9.25 -2.43 7.43
CA LEU A 124 -8.84 -2.20 8.83
C LEU A 124 -8.06 -3.40 9.41
N ASP A 125 -8.36 -4.61 8.94
CA ASP A 125 -7.64 -5.81 9.36
C ASP A 125 -6.25 -5.96 8.72
N LYS A 126 -5.98 -5.21 7.64
CA LYS A 126 -4.80 -5.38 6.79
C LYS A 126 -3.85 -4.19 6.82
N TYR A 127 -4.38 -3.02 7.11
CA TYR A 127 -3.63 -1.78 7.15
C TYR A 127 -3.77 -1.14 8.51
N PHE A 128 -2.65 -0.70 9.06
CA PHE A 128 -2.69 0.15 10.23
C PHE A 128 -2.96 1.58 9.77
N TYR A 129 -4.12 2.12 10.12
CA TYR A 129 -4.35 3.55 10.07
C TYR A 129 -5.26 3.96 11.23
N SER A 130 -4.83 4.99 11.96
CA SER A 130 -5.58 5.50 13.12
C SER A 130 -6.68 6.48 12.70
N ALA A 131 -6.46 7.18 11.61
CA ALA A 131 -7.39 8.15 11.01
C ALA A 131 -6.94 8.54 9.60
N PRO A 132 -7.87 8.88 8.67
CA PRO A 132 -7.51 9.53 7.41
C PRO A 132 -6.95 10.96 7.66
N PRO A 133 -6.05 11.44 6.79
CA PRO A 133 -5.47 10.76 5.64
C PRO A 133 -4.33 9.81 6.02
N THR A 134 -4.29 8.61 5.44
CA THR A 134 -3.15 7.70 5.56
C THR A 134 -2.70 7.25 4.18
N LEU A 135 -1.40 7.26 3.92
CA LEU A 135 -0.82 6.95 2.62
C LEU A 135 0.19 5.81 2.72
N TYR A 136 0.11 4.88 1.76
CA TYR A 136 1.09 3.83 1.53
C TYR A 136 1.56 3.88 0.07
N LEU A 137 2.87 3.92 -0.16
CA LEU A 137 3.44 3.76 -1.49
C LEU A 137 4.04 2.37 -1.61
N SER A 138 3.66 1.62 -2.63
CA SER A 138 4.19 0.28 -2.88
C SER A 138 4.77 0.15 -4.29
N GLY A 139 5.71 -0.78 -4.43
CA GLY A 139 6.25 -1.24 -5.69
C GLY A 139 5.34 -2.22 -6.43
N LEU A 140 5.79 -2.74 -7.56
CA LEU A 140 5.06 -3.68 -8.40
C LEU A 140 4.78 -5.01 -7.67
N GLU A 141 5.71 -5.47 -6.85
CA GLU A 141 5.61 -6.70 -6.05
C GLU A 141 4.77 -6.51 -4.77
N LYS A 142 4.07 -5.38 -4.66
CA LYS A 142 3.27 -5.00 -3.47
C LYS A 142 4.11 -4.82 -2.19
N ASP A 143 5.41 -4.68 -2.31
CA ASP A 143 6.28 -4.28 -1.23
C ASP A 143 6.03 -2.82 -0.84
N ALA A 144 5.87 -2.55 0.45
CA ALA A 144 5.67 -1.19 0.93
C ALA A 144 7.01 -0.43 0.92
N LEU A 145 7.11 0.54 0.01
CA LEU A 145 8.26 1.45 -0.08
C LEU A 145 8.15 2.57 0.96
N LEU A 146 6.93 3.07 1.18
CA LEU A 146 6.60 4.04 2.22
C LEU A 146 5.30 3.59 2.92
N SER A 147 5.29 3.58 4.25
CA SER A 147 4.13 3.22 5.07
C SER A 147 3.74 4.40 5.96
N GLU A 148 2.42 4.65 6.11
CA GLU A 148 1.86 5.72 6.95
C GLU A 148 2.57 7.07 6.72
N THR A 149 2.75 7.41 5.44
CA THR A 149 3.61 8.51 5.00
C THR A 149 2.82 9.78 4.72
N SER A 150 3.52 10.86 4.37
CA SER A 150 2.92 12.14 3.97
C SER A 150 2.96 12.33 2.45
N ALA A 151 2.08 13.21 1.92
CA ALA A 151 2.13 13.61 0.52
C ALA A 151 3.50 14.17 0.12
N ARG A 152 4.16 14.94 1.01
CA ARG A 152 5.50 15.47 0.79
C ARG A 152 6.52 14.36 0.56
N ASN A 153 6.50 13.31 1.39
CA ASN A 153 7.45 12.20 1.27
C ASN A 153 7.21 11.42 -0.04
N VAL A 154 5.94 11.23 -0.44
CA VAL A 154 5.60 10.60 -1.73
C VAL A 154 6.15 11.43 -2.89
N ILE A 155 5.93 12.75 -2.87
CA ILE A 155 6.44 13.67 -3.91
C ILE A 155 7.97 13.61 -3.96
N SER A 156 8.65 13.71 -2.81
CA SER A 156 10.11 13.65 -2.74
C SER A 156 10.67 12.31 -3.23
N PHE A 157 10.00 11.19 -2.91
CA PHE A 157 10.37 9.87 -3.44
C PHE A 157 10.31 9.84 -4.97
N LEU A 158 9.23 10.36 -5.56
CA LEU A 158 9.08 10.40 -7.02
C LEU A 158 10.14 11.28 -7.67
N GLU A 159 10.46 12.46 -7.10
CA GLU A 159 11.52 13.35 -7.59
C GLU A 159 12.89 12.68 -7.61
N THR A 160 13.19 11.85 -6.61
CA THR A 160 14.49 11.16 -6.52
C THR A 160 14.58 9.96 -7.45
N THR A 161 13.48 9.37 -7.86
CA THR A 161 13.45 8.20 -8.77
C THR A 161 13.36 8.58 -10.25
N GLU A 162 13.21 9.88 -10.58
CA GLU A 162 13.21 10.39 -11.95
C GLU A 162 14.61 10.73 -12.50
N ASN A 163 15.64 10.78 -11.64
CA ASN A 163 17.03 11.01 -12.02
C ASN A 163 17.79 9.70 -12.22
#